data_49ebbd46055ca6da7917f4c5fa545f7a
#
_entry.id   49ebbd46055ca6da7917f4c5fa545f7a
#
_cell.length_a   1.000
_cell.length_b   1.000
_cell.length_c   1.000
_cell.angle_alpha   90.00
_cell.angle_beta   90.00
_cell.angle_gamma   90.00
#
_symmetry.space_group_name_H-M   'P 1'
#
loop_
_entity.id
_entity.type
_entity.pdbx_description
1 polymer ?
#
loop_
_entity_poly.entity_id
_entity_poly.type
_entity_poly.pdbx_seq_one_letter_code
_entity_poly.pdbx_strand_id
1 'polypeptide(L)'
;MKKVLAIISLLFLVLNGNAQESLDTIKSFILSEVVVKAERIIHKGDHDVLYLSNDNKKFGTNALDAVSSLELFQTAINETKLVSWDRQNVFILINGVPSTAYDLRGYKGEDIKNVEFYSIAPPQYMSLTAGPVVNIVVKKRHDRSYTGYFNTSNAVNTEFGTNQIDLTYADSLNQVKLDYLIDYRNIGNIDNLAEYTYSPQLHSQYRGTSRYKGQYHNISASYQRYQGNHLFNAKVYTIIEPLQDEEKRAGLISTDDTQYNGEGTSLLKSRSNTVAVDLYYRYLLKKGRLFAINVVNTFGNSYSDSKQSMLSENTGNNDYDYNLHSRVDNDSYSFITNAVYASPLWGGSLSVGSRYEYKQLNQTSFNNKYKPYSHNEFLNTGGSWTWNIVCSGCWIEYI
;
A
#
# COMPACT_ATOMS: atom_id res chain seq x y z
N MET A 1 -25.75 23.20 -2.04
CA MET A 1 -24.63 23.83 -1.36
C MET A 1 -25.02 24.61 -0.08
N LYS A 2 -25.99 25.53 -0.08
CA LYS A 2 -26.37 26.31 1.13
C LYS A 2 -26.87 25.49 2.32
N LYS A 3 -27.51 24.33 2.12
CA LYS A 3 -28.00 23.46 3.22
C LYS A 3 -26.93 22.61 3.87
N VAL A 4 -25.86 22.27 3.15
CA VAL A 4 -24.71 21.52 3.68
C VAL A 4 -23.81 22.41 4.54
N LEU A 5 -23.64 23.68 4.14
CA LEU A 5 -22.89 24.66 4.93
C LEU A 5 -23.56 24.96 6.29
N ALA A 6 -24.90 24.96 6.34
CA ALA A 6 -25.67 25.19 7.56
C ALA A 6 -25.52 24.03 8.58
N ILE A 7 -25.38 22.78 8.11
CA ILE A 7 -25.18 21.61 8.97
C ILE A 7 -23.76 21.59 9.54
N ILE A 8 -22.76 21.97 8.77
CA ILE A 8 -21.36 22.07 9.20
C ILE A 8 -21.22 23.22 10.23
N SER A 9 -21.91 24.35 10.02
CA SER A 9 -21.91 25.47 10.96
C SER A 9 -22.59 25.14 12.30
N LEU A 10 -23.60 24.26 12.30
CA LEU A 10 -24.31 23.82 13.51
C LEU A 10 -23.45 22.82 14.32
N LEU A 11 -22.62 22.01 13.65
CA LEU A 11 -21.68 21.09 14.32
C LEU A 11 -20.55 21.84 15.06
N PHE A 12 -20.10 22.98 14.53
CA PHE A 12 -19.07 23.81 15.16
C PHE A 12 -19.55 24.57 16.42
N LEU A 13 -20.85 24.82 16.54
CA LEU A 13 -21.42 25.52 17.69
C LEU A 13 -21.62 24.64 18.93
N VAL A 14 -21.59 23.31 18.79
CA VAL A 14 -21.75 22.37 19.91
C VAL A 14 -20.43 22.06 20.61
N LEU A 15 -19.27 22.44 20.04
CA LEU A 15 -17.94 22.14 20.58
C LEU A 15 -17.32 23.22 21.48
N ASN A 16 -18.03 24.33 21.73
CA ASN A 16 -17.55 25.36 22.65
C ASN A 16 -18.14 25.18 24.06
N GLY A 17 -17.75 24.12 24.75
CA GLY A 17 -18.02 23.87 26.16
C GLY A 17 -16.82 24.21 27.04
N ASN A 18 -16.84 25.39 27.64
CA ASN A 18 -16.18 25.84 28.88
C ASN A 18 -15.00 25.05 29.43
N ALA A 19 -13.79 25.52 29.18
CA ALA A 19 -12.64 25.25 30.01
C ALA A 19 -12.58 26.32 31.15
N GLN A 20 -12.87 25.90 32.36
CA GLN A 20 -12.66 26.71 33.56
C GLN A 20 -11.24 26.42 34.07
N GLU A 21 -10.34 27.40 33.96
CA GLU A 21 -9.01 27.36 34.58
C GLU A 21 -9.14 27.46 36.10
N SER A 22 -8.68 26.46 36.83
CA SER A 22 -8.38 26.57 38.24
C SER A 22 -6.87 26.84 38.41
N LEU A 23 -6.54 28.03 38.84
CA LEU A 23 -5.21 28.35 39.37
C LEU A 23 -4.97 27.52 40.64
N ASP A 24 -4.07 26.56 40.60
CA ASP A 24 -3.60 25.87 41.78
C ASP A 24 -2.07 25.92 41.91
N THR A 25 -1.70 26.57 42.91
CA THR A 25 -0.50 26.66 43.77
C THR A 25 0.66 25.73 43.42
N ILE A 26 1.83 26.38 43.34
CA ILE A 26 3.17 25.80 43.23
C ILE A 26 3.35 24.70 44.29
N LYS A 27 3.33 23.45 43.91
CA LYS A 27 3.78 22.31 44.70
C LYS A 27 5.23 22.00 44.37
N SER A 28 6.03 21.94 45.42
CA SER A 28 7.43 21.52 45.42
C SER A 28 7.65 20.27 44.55
N PHE A 29 8.57 20.36 43.60
CA PHE A 29 9.06 19.23 42.82
C PHE A 29 9.83 18.30 43.77
N ILE A 30 9.17 17.22 44.19
CA ILE A 30 9.88 16.01 44.59
C ILE A 30 10.35 15.40 43.30
N LEU A 31 11.65 15.32 43.06
CA LEU A 31 12.25 14.53 42.01
C LEU A 31 11.77 13.09 42.22
N SER A 32 10.71 12.70 41.50
CA SER A 32 10.32 11.31 41.41
C SER A 32 11.44 10.55 40.71
N GLU A 33 11.88 9.50 41.36
CA GLU A 33 12.84 8.52 40.85
C GLU A 33 12.65 8.31 39.34
N VAL A 34 13.68 8.61 38.54
CA VAL A 34 13.68 8.35 37.11
C VAL A 34 13.75 6.83 36.94
N VAL A 35 12.61 6.16 36.95
CA VAL A 35 12.52 4.77 36.57
C VAL A 35 12.76 4.73 35.07
N VAL A 36 13.99 4.46 34.69
CA VAL A 36 14.33 4.09 33.29
C VAL A 36 13.62 2.77 33.01
N LYS A 37 12.42 2.83 32.44
CA LYS A 37 11.73 1.66 31.90
C LYS A 37 12.39 1.33 30.56
N ALA A 38 13.48 0.56 30.62
CA ALA A 38 14.07 -0.03 29.45
C ALA A 38 13.00 -0.83 28.67
N GLU A 39 12.95 -0.68 27.36
CA GLU A 39 12.17 -1.55 26.49
C GLU A 39 12.57 -2.99 26.79
N ARG A 40 11.60 -3.80 27.17
CA ARG A 40 11.90 -5.20 27.49
C ARG A 40 11.89 -6.00 26.20
N ILE A 41 13.07 -6.27 25.67
CA ILE A 41 13.30 -7.15 24.52
C ILE A 41 13.60 -8.54 25.06
N ILE A 42 12.88 -9.54 24.58
CA ILE A 42 13.15 -10.94 24.85
C ILE A 42 13.57 -11.59 23.54
N HIS A 43 14.85 -11.97 23.47
CA HIS A 43 15.38 -12.68 22.31
C HIS A 43 14.92 -14.14 22.37
N LYS A 44 14.25 -14.59 21.31
CA LYS A 44 13.94 -16.00 21.04
C LYS A 44 14.78 -16.44 19.84
N GLY A 45 14.97 -17.74 19.65
CA GLY A 45 15.92 -18.25 18.65
C GLY A 45 15.67 -17.74 17.24
N ASP A 46 14.42 -17.51 16.84
CA ASP A 46 13.98 -17.11 15.51
C ASP A 46 13.43 -15.67 15.42
N HIS A 47 13.13 -15.04 16.58
CA HIS A 47 12.57 -13.69 16.61
C HIS A 47 12.77 -12.99 17.94
N ASP A 48 12.62 -11.68 17.93
CA ASP A 48 12.62 -10.84 19.11
C ASP A 48 11.19 -10.48 19.51
N VAL A 49 10.90 -10.53 20.80
CA VAL A 49 9.62 -10.11 21.37
C VAL A 49 9.82 -8.80 22.12
N LEU A 50 9.18 -7.74 21.64
CA LEU A 50 9.28 -6.40 22.20
C LEU A 50 7.98 -6.02 22.92
N TYR A 51 8.13 -5.45 24.12
CA TYR A 51 7.01 -4.90 24.90
C TYR A 51 7.10 -3.37 24.88
N LEU A 52 6.09 -2.74 24.29
CA LEU A 52 6.02 -1.28 24.20
C LEU A 52 5.96 -0.64 25.59
N SER A 53 6.75 0.41 25.79
CA SER A 53 6.64 1.28 26.94
C SER A 53 5.32 2.06 26.93
N ASN A 54 4.96 2.70 28.04
CA ASN A 54 3.78 3.56 28.06
C ASN A 54 3.93 4.76 27.13
N ASP A 55 5.16 5.24 26.93
CA ASP A 55 5.44 6.37 26.05
C ASP A 55 5.32 5.96 24.58
N ASN A 56 5.86 4.79 24.20
CA ASN A 56 5.63 4.22 22.85
C ASN A 56 4.13 4.02 22.56
N LYS A 57 3.36 3.48 23.52
CA LYS A 57 1.92 3.26 23.36
C LYS A 57 1.11 4.54 23.18
N LYS A 58 1.58 5.64 23.72
CA LYS A 58 0.98 6.98 23.58
C LYS A 58 1.56 7.78 22.44
N PHE A 59 2.59 7.25 21.77
CA PHE A 59 3.19 7.93 20.62
C PHE A 59 2.22 7.91 19.43
N GLY A 60 1.92 9.12 18.93
CA GLY A 60 0.96 9.27 17.84
C GLY A 60 -0.49 8.97 18.24
N THR A 61 -1.31 8.64 17.27
CA THR A 61 -2.77 8.47 17.43
C THR A 61 -3.24 7.03 17.31
N ASN A 62 -2.41 6.13 16.78
CA ASN A 62 -2.79 4.78 16.42
C ASN A 62 -1.65 3.77 16.64
N ALA A 63 -1.93 2.49 16.41
CA ALA A 63 -0.96 1.41 16.63
C ALA A 63 0.20 1.44 15.63
N LEU A 64 0.03 1.97 14.43
CA LEU A 64 1.13 2.11 13.48
C LEU A 64 2.17 3.12 14.01
N ASP A 65 1.69 4.28 14.51
CA ASP A 65 2.57 5.29 15.12
C ASP A 65 3.31 4.70 16.32
N ALA A 66 2.59 3.97 17.19
CA ALA A 66 3.17 3.34 18.37
C ALA A 66 4.26 2.31 18.01
N VAL A 67 4.05 1.48 16.98
CA VAL A 67 5.04 0.51 16.51
C VAL A 67 6.21 1.20 15.82
N SER A 68 5.95 2.23 15.02
CA SER A 68 7.01 2.99 14.34
C SER A 68 7.92 3.75 15.30
N SER A 69 7.49 3.99 16.55
CA SER A 69 8.33 4.58 17.60
C SER A 69 9.37 3.63 18.18
N LEU A 70 9.33 2.34 17.83
CA LEU A 70 10.36 1.38 18.23
C LEU A 70 11.65 1.62 17.43
N GLU A 71 12.80 1.46 18.07
CA GLU A 71 14.12 1.66 17.45
C GLU A 71 14.43 0.73 16.26
N LEU A 72 13.58 -0.26 16.02
CA LEU A 72 13.70 -1.18 14.87
C LEU A 72 13.24 -0.58 13.55
N PHE A 73 12.51 0.52 13.58
CA PHE A 73 11.85 1.10 12.42
C PHE A 73 12.25 2.55 12.20
N GLN A 74 12.25 2.97 10.93
CA GLN A 74 12.37 4.37 10.59
C GLN A 74 11.02 5.03 10.84
N THR A 75 11.02 6.04 11.71
CA THR A 75 9.85 6.87 11.96
C THR A 75 9.68 7.89 10.85
N ALA A 76 8.69 7.72 10.03
CA ALA A 76 8.20 8.81 9.20
C ALA A 76 6.75 9.11 9.59
N ILE A 77 6.49 10.32 9.97
CA ILE A 77 5.15 10.82 10.27
C ILE A 77 4.35 10.83 8.97
N ASN A 78 3.18 10.19 8.98
CA ASN A 78 2.26 10.02 7.83
C ASN A 78 2.69 9.00 6.76
N GLU A 79 3.64 8.12 7.02
CA GLU A 79 3.93 7.05 6.07
C GLU A 79 2.87 5.96 6.08
N THR A 80 2.64 5.43 4.89
CA THR A 80 1.68 4.34 4.64
C THR A 80 2.35 2.97 4.75
N LYS A 81 3.64 2.92 5.11
CA LYS A 81 4.47 1.72 5.18
C LYS A 81 5.31 1.73 6.43
N LEU A 82 5.53 0.55 6.99
CA LEU A 82 6.53 0.34 8.02
C LEU A 82 7.85 -0.06 7.36
N VAL A 83 8.91 0.65 7.65
CA VAL A 83 10.24 0.46 7.04
C VAL A 83 11.24 0.19 8.15
N SER A 84 12.06 -0.84 7.99
CA SER A 84 13.14 -1.17 8.94
C SER A 84 14.33 -0.21 8.79
N TRP A 85 15.26 -0.22 9.73
CA TRP A 85 16.44 0.65 9.70
C TRP A 85 17.31 0.47 8.45
N ASP A 86 17.37 -0.73 7.88
CA ASP A 86 18.07 -1.05 6.64
C ASP A 86 17.25 -0.70 5.38
N ARG A 87 16.18 0.07 5.54
CA ARG A 87 15.27 0.56 4.49
C ARG A 87 14.50 -0.55 3.73
N GLN A 88 14.33 -1.70 4.34
CA GLN A 88 13.50 -2.75 3.77
C GLN A 88 12.04 -2.56 4.17
N ASN A 89 11.11 -2.86 3.25
CA ASN A 89 9.69 -2.92 3.57
C ASN A 89 9.43 -4.08 4.53
N VAL A 90 8.75 -3.79 5.63
CA VAL A 90 8.40 -4.78 6.64
C VAL A 90 7.07 -5.44 6.28
N PHE A 91 7.03 -6.77 6.29
CA PHE A 91 5.79 -7.51 6.12
C PHE A 91 5.04 -7.57 7.45
N ILE A 92 3.80 -7.09 7.47
CA ILE A 92 3.03 -6.90 8.69
C ILE A 92 2.05 -8.04 8.90
N LEU A 93 2.05 -8.58 10.11
CA LEU A 93 1.03 -9.50 10.62
C LEU A 93 0.33 -8.86 11.81
N ILE A 94 -0.97 -9.09 11.94
CA ILE A 94 -1.75 -8.78 13.15
C ILE A 94 -2.28 -10.09 13.71
N ASN A 95 -1.83 -10.48 14.91
CA ASN A 95 -2.14 -11.78 15.52
C ASN A 95 -1.82 -12.98 14.60
N GLY A 96 -0.76 -12.86 13.77
CA GLY A 96 -0.35 -13.86 12.81
C GLY A 96 -1.13 -13.87 11.49
N VAL A 97 -2.04 -12.91 11.28
CA VAL A 97 -2.80 -12.74 10.02
C VAL A 97 -2.10 -11.72 9.15
N PRO A 98 -1.79 -12.03 7.87
CA PRO A 98 -1.26 -11.06 6.92
C PRO A 98 -2.09 -9.78 6.87
N SER A 99 -1.46 -8.64 7.02
CA SER A 99 -2.10 -7.35 7.20
C SER A 99 -1.27 -6.22 6.57
N THR A 100 -1.81 -5.02 6.57
CA THR A 100 -1.15 -3.83 6.05
C THR A 100 -0.93 -2.78 7.14
N ALA A 101 -0.11 -1.78 6.87
CA ALA A 101 0.04 -0.62 7.75
C ALA A 101 -1.29 0.13 7.97
N TYR A 102 -2.17 0.14 6.97
CA TYR A 102 -3.51 0.72 7.10
C TYR A 102 -4.38 -0.05 8.09
N ASP A 103 -4.26 -1.39 8.12
CA ASP A 103 -5.00 -2.21 9.08
C ASP A 103 -4.61 -1.87 10.53
N LEU A 104 -3.32 -1.51 10.77
CA LEU A 104 -2.83 -1.11 12.09
C LEU A 104 -3.42 0.22 12.57
N ARG A 105 -3.72 1.15 11.67
CA ARG A 105 -4.29 2.46 12.06
C ARG A 105 -5.64 2.33 12.75
N GLY A 106 -6.39 1.27 12.51
CA GLY A 106 -7.65 0.99 13.19
C GLY A 106 -7.52 0.52 14.65
N TYR A 107 -6.28 0.33 15.16
CA TYR A 107 -6.00 -0.03 16.55
C TYR A 107 -5.31 1.14 17.26
N LYS A 108 -5.43 1.17 18.61
CA LYS A 108 -4.69 2.10 19.45
C LYS A 108 -3.37 1.46 19.89
N GLY A 109 -2.37 2.27 20.19
CA GLY A 109 -1.11 1.78 20.78
C GLY A 109 -1.32 0.98 22.07
N GLU A 110 -2.33 1.34 22.86
CA GLU A 110 -2.71 0.62 24.08
C GLU A 110 -3.27 -0.78 23.84
N ASP A 111 -3.81 -1.04 22.66
CA ASP A 111 -4.32 -2.36 22.27
C ASP A 111 -3.18 -3.36 22.01
N ILE A 112 -1.95 -2.89 21.79
CA ILE A 112 -0.80 -3.74 21.52
C ILE A 112 -0.39 -4.45 22.81
N LYS A 113 -0.29 -5.78 22.75
CA LYS A 113 0.25 -6.62 23.82
C LYS A 113 1.78 -6.67 23.71
N ASN A 114 2.30 -7.06 22.57
CA ASN A 114 3.70 -7.15 22.22
C ASN A 114 3.88 -7.11 20.70
N VAL A 115 5.11 -6.90 20.26
CA VAL A 115 5.54 -6.94 18.88
C VAL A 115 6.58 -8.04 18.73
N GLU A 116 6.38 -8.97 17.81
CA GLU A 116 7.31 -10.04 17.47
C GLU A 116 8.00 -9.66 16.17
N PHE A 117 9.32 -9.52 16.22
CA PHE A 117 10.12 -9.08 15.07
C PHE A 117 11.01 -10.22 14.57
N TYR A 118 10.84 -10.59 13.33
CA TYR A 118 11.62 -11.57 12.59
C TYR A 118 12.55 -10.83 11.63
N SER A 119 13.83 -10.79 11.90
CA SER A 119 14.83 -10.17 11.01
C SER A 119 14.97 -10.93 9.68
N ILE A 120 14.73 -12.23 9.71
CA ILE A 120 14.63 -13.08 8.52
C ILE A 120 13.19 -13.60 8.46
N ALA A 121 12.56 -13.44 7.30
CA ALA A 121 11.19 -13.91 7.11
C ALA A 121 11.10 -15.42 7.37
N PRO A 122 10.17 -15.89 8.23
CA PRO A 122 9.87 -17.30 8.34
C PRO A 122 9.52 -17.92 6.98
N PRO A 123 9.81 -19.21 6.73
CA PRO A 123 9.68 -19.84 5.40
C PRO A 123 8.32 -19.66 4.74
N GLN A 124 7.24 -19.67 5.53
CA GLN A 124 5.88 -19.46 5.02
C GLN A 124 5.66 -18.07 4.41
N TYR A 125 6.50 -17.09 4.75
CA TYR A 125 6.40 -15.71 4.27
C TYR A 125 7.53 -15.32 3.30
N MET A 126 8.59 -16.13 3.15
CA MET A 126 9.73 -15.85 2.26
C MET A 126 9.33 -15.60 0.81
N SER A 127 8.26 -16.23 0.34
CA SER A 127 7.72 -16.00 -1.01
C SER A 127 6.88 -14.71 -1.14
N LEU A 128 6.54 -14.08 -0.02
CA LEU A 128 5.74 -12.85 0.04
C LEU A 128 6.59 -11.61 0.31
N THR A 129 7.73 -11.79 0.95
CA THR A 129 8.65 -10.70 1.27
C THR A 129 10.10 -11.19 1.30
N ALA A 130 11.00 -10.35 0.81
CA ALA A 130 12.44 -10.51 1.04
C ALA A 130 12.92 -9.77 2.30
N GLY A 131 12.06 -8.91 2.87
CA GLY A 131 12.36 -8.11 4.06
C GLY A 131 11.92 -8.78 5.36
N PRO A 132 12.14 -8.09 6.50
CA PRO A 132 11.76 -8.59 7.81
C PRO A 132 10.23 -8.69 7.96
N VAL A 133 9.81 -9.52 8.92
CA VAL A 133 8.40 -9.71 9.26
C VAL A 133 8.15 -9.18 10.68
N VAL A 134 7.06 -8.46 10.87
CA VAL A 134 6.61 -8.04 12.19
C VAL A 134 5.21 -8.59 12.47
N ASN A 135 5.04 -9.26 13.60
CA ASN A 135 3.73 -9.69 14.07
C ASN A 135 3.31 -8.83 15.27
N ILE A 136 2.31 -8.02 15.07
CA ILE A 136 1.73 -7.20 16.14
C ILE A 136 0.66 -8.02 16.85
N VAL A 137 0.94 -8.41 18.09
CA VAL A 137 0.00 -9.15 18.92
C VAL A 137 -0.89 -8.14 19.63
N VAL A 138 -2.17 -8.14 19.28
CA VAL A 138 -3.18 -7.25 19.86
C VAL A 138 -3.88 -7.96 21.02
N LYS A 139 -4.19 -7.22 22.08
CA LYS A 139 -4.94 -7.73 23.25
C LYS A 139 -6.34 -8.14 22.82
N LYS A 140 -6.83 -9.24 23.39
CA LYS A 140 -8.25 -9.58 23.28
C LYS A 140 -9.09 -8.58 24.05
N ARG A 141 -10.11 -8.03 23.42
CA ARG A 141 -11.11 -7.21 24.10
C ARG A 141 -12.13 -8.11 24.75
N HIS A 142 -12.45 -7.86 26.02
CA HIS A 142 -13.45 -8.62 26.76
C HIS A 142 -14.84 -8.00 26.62
N ASP A 143 -14.91 -6.69 26.47
CA ASP A 143 -16.14 -5.93 26.37
C ASP A 143 -16.45 -5.54 24.92
N ARG A 144 -17.74 -5.33 24.64
CA ARG A 144 -18.19 -4.79 23.36
C ARG A 144 -17.61 -3.39 23.16
N SER A 145 -16.99 -3.16 22.04
CA SER A 145 -16.39 -1.87 21.71
C SER A 145 -16.64 -1.48 20.27
N TYR A 146 -16.84 -0.19 20.07
CA TYR A 146 -16.87 0.45 18.77
C TYR A 146 -15.70 1.43 18.70
N THR A 147 -14.91 1.36 17.64
CA THR A 147 -13.79 2.26 17.43
C THR A 147 -13.94 2.85 16.04
N GLY A 148 -13.83 4.17 15.95
CA GLY A 148 -13.73 4.89 14.68
C GLY A 148 -12.38 5.59 14.62
N TYR A 149 -11.74 5.52 13.46
CA TYR A 149 -10.56 6.29 13.12
C TYR A 149 -10.86 7.10 11.87
N PHE A 150 -10.58 8.38 11.92
CA PHE A 150 -10.72 9.29 10.80
C PHE A 150 -9.42 10.08 10.65
N ASN A 151 -8.83 10.02 9.48
CA ASN A 151 -7.66 10.79 9.11
C ASN A 151 -7.93 11.55 7.82
N THR A 152 -7.60 12.83 7.81
CA THR A 152 -7.73 13.68 6.63
C THR A 152 -6.52 14.59 6.53
N SER A 153 -5.83 14.52 5.41
CA SER A 153 -4.68 15.35 5.09
C SER A 153 -4.84 15.81 3.65
N ASN A 154 -5.17 17.08 3.47
CA ASN A 154 -5.45 17.64 2.16
C ASN A 154 -4.68 18.94 1.97
N ALA A 155 -4.01 19.08 0.84
CA ALA A 155 -3.34 20.31 0.46
C ALA A 155 -4.35 21.33 -0.08
N VAL A 156 -4.24 22.58 0.35
CA VAL A 156 -5.19 23.64 0.00
C VAL A 156 -5.01 24.11 -1.45
N ASN A 157 -3.76 24.16 -1.93
CA ASN A 157 -3.44 24.80 -3.21
C ASN A 157 -3.01 23.84 -4.32
N THR A 158 -2.71 22.56 -4.02
CA THR A 158 -2.08 21.62 -4.95
C THR A 158 -2.96 20.41 -5.25
N GLU A 159 -4.21 20.43 -4.85
CA GLU A 159 -5.22 19.41 -5.15
C GLU A 159 -4.73 17.95 -4.93
N PHE A 160 -4.03 17.70 -3.84
CA PHE A 160 -3.70 16.34 -3.42
C PHE A 160 -4.10 16.12 -1.97
N GLY A 161 -4.37 14.88 -1.62
CA GLY A 161 -4.70 14.54 -0.25
C GLY A 161 -4.96 13.07 -0.04
N THR A 162 -4.93 12.70 1.23
CA THR A 162 -5.23 11.35 1.71
C THR A 162 -6.32 11.44 2.76
N ASN A 163 -7.39 10.66 2.58
CA ASN A 163 -8.48 10.57 3.54
C ASN A 163 -8.74 9.11 3.87
N GLN A 164 -8.91 8.79 5.14
CA GLN A 164 -9.12 7.44 5.64
C GLN A 164 -10.22 7.42 6.69
N ILE A 165 -11.08 6.43 6.62
CA ILE A 165 -12.09 6.11 7.62
C ILE A 165 -11.99 4.63 7.94
N ASP A 166 -11.81 4.29 9.21
CA ASP A 166 -11.84 2.93 9.71
C ASP A 166 -12.91 2.80 10.79
N LEU A 167 -13.75 1.82 10.67
CA LEU A 167 -14.80 1.50 11.65
C LEU A 167 -14.60 0.07 12.13
N THR A 168 -14.48 -0.12 13.42
CA THR A 168 -14.27 -1.42 14.03
C THR A 168 -15.30 -1.67 15.11
N TYR A 169 -15.99 -2.80 15.01
CA TYR A 169 -16.73 -3.42 16.11
C TYR A 169 -15.93 -4.61 16.61
N ALA A 170 -15.81 -4.76 17.93
CA ALA A 170 -15.18 -5.92 18.54
C ALA A 170 -15.92 -6.32 19.83
N ASP A 171 -16.02 -7.62 20.06
CA ASP A 171 -16.42 -8.24 21.33
C ASP A 171 -15.40 -9.31 21.74
N SER A 172 -15.72 -10.12 22.74
CA SER A 172 -14.81 -11.17 23.25
C SER A 172 -14.44 -12.25 22.22
N LEU A 173 -15.27 -12.46 21.20
CA LEU A 173 -15.12 -13.53 20.22
C LEU A 173 -14.95 -12.99 18.79
N ASN A 174 -15.57 -11.88 18.47
CA ASN A 174 -15.71 -11.39 17.10
C ASN A 174 -15.13 -10.00 16.95
N GLN A 175 -14.61 -9.74 15.74
CA GLN A 175 -14.22 -8.40 15.29
C GLN A 175 -14.68 -8.22 13.86
N VAL A 176 -15.36 -7.12 13.59
CA VAL A 176 -15.71 -6.65 12.23
C VAL A 176 -15.03 -5.34 12.00
N LYS A 177 -14.36 -5.20 10.86
CA LYS A 177 -13.68 -3.96 10.47
C LYS A 177 -14.09 -3.57 9.07
N LEU A 178 -14.36 -2.28 8.87
CA LEU A 178 -14.64 -1.64 7.58
C LEU A 178 -13.65 -0.50 7.41
N ASP A 179 -12.94 -0.48 6.29
CA ASP A 179 -11.92 0.52 5.98
C ASP A 179 -12.19 1.13 4.62
N TYR A 180 -12.02 2.43 4.52
CA TYR A 180 -11.95 3.15 3.26
C TYR A 180 -10.83 4.16 3.27
N LEU A 181 -9.96 4.07 2.26
CA LEU A 181 -8.89 5.01 2.00
C LEU A 181 -9.04 5.58 0.60
N ILE A 182 -8.87 6.87 0.48
CA ILE A 182 -8.66 7.55 -0.79
C ILE A 182 -7.38 8.39 -0.72
N ASP A 183 -6.48 8.17 -1.66
CA ASP A 183 -5.34 9.06 -1.97
C ASP A 183 -5.59 9.64 -3.35
N TYR A 184 -5.54 10.96 -3.48
CA TYR A 184 -5.75 11.61 -4.76
C TYR A 184 -4.72 12.69 -5.03
N ARG A 185 -4.37 12.83 -6.31
CA ARG A 185 -3.45 13.86 -6.81
C ARG A 185 -4.00 14.42 -8.10
N ASN A 186 -4.16 15.73 -8.15
CA ASN A 186 -4.54 16.46 -9.36
C ASN A 186 -3.57 17.65 -9.49
N ILE A 187 -2.40 17.36 -10.03
CA ILE A 187 -1.31 18.32 -10.15
C ILE A 187 -1.28 18.81 -11.59
N GLY A 188 -1.52 20.08 -11.80
CA GLY A 188 -1.46 20.72 -13.12
C GLY A 188 -0.27 21.65 -13.27
N ASN A 189 0.05 21.98 -14.51
CA ASN A 189 1.10 22.94 -14.87
C ASN A 189 2.47 22.60 -14.28
N ILE A 190 2.85 21.32 -14.35
CA ILE A 190 4.20 20.88 -14.00
C ILE A 190 5.09 21.23 -15.19
N ASP A 191 6.02 22.14 -14.99
CA ASP A 191 7.01 22.47 -16.02
C ASP A 191 8.06 21.36 -16.09
N ASN A 192 8.20 20.76 -17.27
CA ASN A 192 9.16 19.71 -17.54
C ASN A 192 10.23 20.23 -18.49
N LEU A 193 11.48 20.00 -18.14
CA LEU A 193 12.62 20.19 -19.03
C LEU A 193 13.35 18.86 -19.14
N ALA A 194 13.48 18.37 -20.37
CA ALA A 194 14.22 17.14 -20.63
C ALA A 194 15.24 17.38 -21.71
N GLU A 195 16.47 16.97 -21.52
CA GLU A 195 17.57 17.05 -22.46
C GLU A 195 18.15 15.65 -22.65
N TYR A 196 18.25 15.24 -23.91
CA TYR A 196 18.76 13.92 -24.27
C TYR A 196 19.91 14.07 -25.26
N THR A 197 21.01 13.40 -25.00
CA THR A 197 22.12 13.25 -25.92
C THR A 197 22.18 11.80 -26.36
N TYR A 198 21.75 11.51 -27.57
CA TYR A 198 21.71 10.13 -28.10
C TYR A 198 23.04 9.74 -28.72
N SER A 199 23.77 10.69 -29.25
CA SER A 199 25.15 10.57 -29.77
C SER A 199 25.82 11.94 -29.72
N PRO A 200 27.12 12.06 -29.94
CA PRO A 200 27.77 13.37 -30.04
C PRO A 200 27.12 14.31 -31.07
N GLN A 201 26.42 13.73 -32.07
CA GLN A 201 25.80 14.46 -33.18
C GLN A 201 24.28 14.62 -33.03
N LEU A 202 23.63 13.99 -32.07
CA LEU A 202 22.16 14.04 -31.91
C LEU A 202 21.78 14.47 -30.49
N HIS A 203 21.29 15.70 -30.40
CA HIS A 203 20.77 16.29 -29.16
C HIS A 203 19.30 16.61 -29.31
N SER A 204 18.54 16.38 -28.24
CA SER A 204 17.17 16.88 -28.16
C SER A 204 16.90 17.55 -26.83
N GLN A 205 16.26 18.69 -26.87
CA GLN A 205 15.82 19.44 -25.72
C GLN A 205 14.30 19.66 -25.81
N TYR A 206 13.56 19.29 -24.80
CA TYR A 206 12.13 19.48 -24.72
C TYR A 206 11.78 20.30 -23.49
N ARG A 207 10.91 21.28 -23.68
CA ARG A 207 10.23 21.98 -22.59
C ARG A 207 8.74 21.75 -22.75
N GLY A 208 8.09 21.40 -21.65
CA GLY A 208 6.68 21.10 -21.71
C GLY A 208 5.97 21.37 -20.39
N THR A 209 4.67 21.24 -20.45
CA THR A 209 3.80 21.27 -19.27
C THR A 209 3.05 19.97 -19.20
N SER A 210 2.98 19.40 -18.00
CA SER A 210 2.17 18.20 -17.76
C SER A 210 1.09 18.43 -16.71
N ARG A 211 0.04 17.62 -16.81
CA ARG A 211 -1.04 17.54 -15.86
C ARG A 211 -1.27 16.09 -15.47
N TYR A 212 -1.14 15.81 -14.21
CA TYR A 212 -1.34 14.47 -13.63
C TYR A 212 -2.61 14.43 -12.79
N LYS A 213 -3.49 13.48 -13.06
CA LYS A 213 -4.65 13.15 -12.23
C LYS A 213 -4.62 11.68 -11.87
N GLY A 214 -4.43 11.38 -10.60
CA GLY A 214 -4.44 10.01 -10.11
C GLY A 214 -5.31 9.90 -8.87
N GLN A 215 -5.95 8.75 -8.72
CA GLN A 215 -6.68 8.39 -7.51
C GLN A 215 -6.34 6.96 -7.14
N TYR A 216 -6.24 6.70 -5.85
CA TYR A 216 -6.11 5.37 -5.28
C TYR A 216 -7.24 5.19 -4.26
N HIS A 217 -8.13 4.26 -4.51
CA HIS A 217 -9.17 3.88 -3.57
C HIS A 217 -8.90 2.50 -3.05
N ASN A 218 -8.91 2.32 -1.74
CA ASN A 218 -8.87 1.02 -1.08
C ASN A 218 -10.09 0.91 -0.17
N ILE A 219 -10.93 -0.07 -0.45
CA ILE A 219 -12.12 -0.39 0.35
C ILE A 219 -11.92 -1.80 0.87
N SER A 220 -12.02 -2.00 2.17
CA SER A 220 -11.92 -3.33 2.74
C SER A 220 -12.96 -3.60 3.83
N ALA A 221 -13.36 -4.85 3.91
CA ALA A 221 -14.18 -5.38 4.98
C ALA A 221 -13.55 -6.66 5.50
N SER A 222 -13.42 -6.79 6.82
CA SER A 222 -12.91 -8.00 7.43
C SER A 222 -13.75 -8.46 8.61
N TYR A 223 -13.80 -9.76 8.77
CA TYR A 223 -14.41 -10.44 9.92
C TYR A 223 -13.40 -11.40 10.53
N GLN A 224 -13.18 -11.28 11.82
CA GLN A 224 -12.31 -12.14 12.58
C GLN A 224 -13.06 -12.76 13.75
N ARG A 225 -12.85 -14.06 14.00
CA ARG A 225 -13.45 -14.79 15.12
C ARG A 225 -12.41 -15.58 15.90
N TYR A 226 -12.41 -15.36 17.20
CA TYR A 226 -11.63 -16.14 18.17
C TYR A 226 -12.56 -17.07 18.95
N GLN A 227 -12.34 -18.36 18.88
CA GLN A 227 -13.10 -19.33 19.68
C GLN A 227 -12.16 -20.40 20.24
N GLY A 228 -11.83 -20.28 21.53
CA GLY A 228 -10.85 -21.16 22.16
C GLY A 228 -9.49 -21.07 21.48
N ASN A 229 -9.06 -22.16 20.90
CA ASN A 229 -7.78 -22.27 20.18
C ASN A 229 -7.88 -21.97 18.67
N HIS A 230 -9.07 -21.62 18.21
CA HIS A 230 -9.35 -21.33 16.80
C HIS A 230 -9.33 -19.84 16.54
N LEU A 231 -8.70 -19.44 15.43
CA LEU A 231 -8.78 -18.12 14.84
C LEU A 231 -9.22 -18.28 13.39
N PHE A 232 -10.30 -17.64 13.03
CA PHE A 232 -10.75 -17.49 11.65
C PHE A 232 -10.72 -16.01 11.28
N ASN A 233 -10.21 -15.69 10.09
CA ASN A 233 -10.29 -14.37 9.52
C ASN A 233 -10.72 -14.46 8.06
N ALA A 234 -11.66 -13.60 7.66
CA ALA A 234 -12.07 -13.42 6.29
C ALA A 234 -11.97 -11.92 5.96
N LYS A 235 -11.26 -11.58 4.88
CA LYS A 235 -11.09 -10.21 4.40
C LYS A 235 -11.46 -10.15 2.92
N VAL A 236 -12.26 -9.16 2.56
CA VAL A 236 -12.51 -8.78 1.17
C VAL A 236 -12.01 -7.37 1.00
N TYR A 237 -11.26 -7.11 -0.05
CA TYR A 237 -10.83 -5.76 -0.39
C TYR A 237 -10.89 -5.50 -1.87
N THR A 238 -11.06 -4.24 -2.23
CA THR A 238 -10.98 -3.77 -3.60
C THR A 238 -10.08 -2.54 -3.68
N ILE A 239 -9.25 -2.51 -4.72
CA ILE A 239 -8.38 -1.39 -5.05
C ILE A 239 -8.80 -0.87 -6.42
N ILE A 240 -8.98 0.44 -6.54
CA ILE A 240 -9.35 1.11 -7.79
C ILE A 240 -8.39 2.28 -8.00
N GLU A 241 -7.67 2.26 -9.13
CA GLU A 241 -6.60 3.21 -9.43
C GLU A 241 -6.81 3.82 -10.82
N PRO A 242 -7.69 4.82 -10.97
CA PRO A 242 -7.76 5.61 -12.21
C PRO A 242 -6.61 6.62 -12.28
N LEU A 243 -6.02 6.74 -13.46
CA LEU A 243 -4.92 7.64 -13.77
C LEU A 243 -5.17 8.33 -15.11
N GLN A 244 -4.88 9.62 -15.17
CA GLN A 244 -4.76 10.38 -16.40
C GLN A 244 -3.53 11.27 -16.31
N ASP A 245 -2.65 11.17 -17.31
CA ASP A 245 -1.47 11.99 -17.46
C ASP A 245 -1.50 12.65 -18.85
N GLU A 246 -1.43 13.96 -18.87
CA GLU A 246 -1.43 14.77 -20.09
C GLU A 246 -0.13 15.56 -20.13
N GLU A 247 0.57 15.50 -21.24
CA GLU A 247 1.78 16.27 -21.47
C GLU A 247 1.68 17.01 -22.81
N LYS A 248 2.06 18.28 -22.79
CA LYS A 248 2.32 19.08 -24.01
C LYS A 248 3.76 19.51 -23.96
N ARG A 249 4.49 19.29 -25.03
CA ARG A 249 5.91 19.61 -25.12
C ARG A 249 6.21 20.26 -26.44
N ALA A 250 7.10 21.24 -26.38
CA ALA A 250 7.76 21.83 -27.56
C ALA A 250 9.25 21.62 -27.38
N GLY A 251 9.96 21.34 -28.45
CA GLY A 251 11.36 21.02 -28.33
C GLY A 251 12.14 21.24 -29.60
N LEU A 252 13.45 21.19 -29.45
CA LEU A 252 14.46 21.29 -30.47
C LEU A 252 15.17 19.96 -30.57
N ILE A 253 15.21 19.40 -31.77
CA ILE A 253 16.07 18.26 -32.09
C ILE A 253 17.17 18.81 -32.99
N SER A 254 18.43 18.69 -32.60
CA SER A 254 19.58 19.17 -33.38
C SER A 254 20.48 17.99 -33.74
N THR A 255 20.89 17.98 -34.98
CA THR A 255 22.00 17.17 -35.50
C THR A 255 23.14 18.15 -35.93
N ASP A 256 24.31 17.63 -36.30
CA ASP A 256 25.45 18.49 -36.75
C ASP A 256 25.06 19.43 -37.87
N ASP A 257 24.12 19.01 -38.75
CA ASP A 257 23.78 19.76 -39.97
C ASP A 257 22.40 20.41 -39.95
N THR A 258 21.52 20.03 -38.99
CA THR A 258 20.11 20.43 -39.04
C THR A 258 19.51 20.62 -37.66
N GLN A 259 18.59 21.57 -37.53
CA GLN A 259 17.79 21.80 -36.34
C GLN A 259 16.31 21.73 -36.72
N TYR A 260 15.56 21.00 -35.91
CA TYR A 260 14.12 20.82 -36.09
C TYR A 260 13.39 21.28 -34.82
N ASN A 261 12.44 22.18 -35.00
CA ASN A 261 11.45 22.45 -33.94
C ASN A 261 10.32 21.43 -34.02
N GLY A 262 9.90 20.93 -32.92
CA GLY A 262 8.80 19.99 -32.86
C GLY A 262 7.84 20.28 -31.72
N GLU A 263 6.57 20.01 -31.95
CA GLU A 263 5.54 20.03 -30.92
C GLU A 263 5.00 18.62 -30.72
N GLY A 264 4.81 18.24 -29.46
CA GLY A 264 4.31 16.95 -29.14
C GLY A 264 3.23 17.00 -28.05
N THR A 265 2.31 16.04 -28.12
CA THR A 265 1.32 15.82 -27.07
C THR A 265 1.35 14.36 -26.67
N SER A 266 1.17 14.11 -25.36
CA SER A 266 1.01 12.78 -24.83
C SER A 266 -0.20 12.75 -23.91
N LEU A 267 -1.07 11.76 -24.07
CA LEU A 267 -2.21 11.49 -23.20
C LEU A 267 -2.19 10.03 -22.81
N LEU A 268 -2.00 9.78 -21.53
CA LEU A 268 -2.14 8.44 -20.93
C LEU A 268 -3.40 8.40 -20.07
N LYS A 269 -4.26 7.45 -20.33
CA LYS A 269 -5.37 7.09 -19.46
C LYS A 269 -5.23 5.64 -19.05
N SER A 270 -5.23 5.39 -17.76
CA SER A 270 -5.21 4.02 -17.26
C SER A 270 -6.16 3.84 -16.09
N ARG A 271 -6.57 2.62 -15.88
CA ARG A 271 -7.32 2.22 -14.70
C ARG A 271 -6.94 0.80 -14.33
N SER A 272 -6.69 0.58 -13.07
CA SER A 272 -6.50 -0.75 -12.49
C SER A 272 -7.58 -0.97 -11.43
N ASN A 273 -8.24 -2.11 -11.49
CA ASN A 273 -9.20 -2.56 -10.49
C ASN A 273 -8.78 -3.92 -10.00
N THR A 274 -8.72 -4.10 -8.70
CA THR A 274 -8.41 -5.38 -8.07
C THR A 274 -9.46 -5.68 -7.02
N VAL A 275 -9.97 -6.91 -7.01
CA VAL A 275 -10.82 -7.45 -5.94
C VAL A 275 -10.15 -8.69 -5.40
N ALA A 276 -9.99 -8.79 -4.09
CA ALA A 276 -9.42 -9.96 -3.46
C ALA A 276 -10.24 -10.44 -2.27
N VAL A 277 -10.24 -11.75 -2.09
CA VAL A 277 -10.81 -12.45 -0.94
C VAL A 277 -9.68 -13.21 -0.27
N ASP A 278 -9.42 -12.93 1.00
CA ASP A 278 -8.41 -13.57 1.83
C ASP A 278 -9.09 -14.30 3.00
N LEU A 279 -8.88 -15.60 3.09
CA LEU A 279 -9.40 -16.46 4.15
C LEU A 279 -8.23 -17.06 4.91
N TYR A 280 -8.17 -16.81 6.19
CA TYR A 280 -7.14 -17.33 7.08
C TYR A 280 -7.77 -18.11 8.22
N TYR A 281 -7.23 -19.30 8.49
CA TYR A 281 -7.62 -20.11 9.63
C TYR A 281 -6.39 -20.62 10.36
N ARG A 282 -6.42 -20.54 11.70
CA ARG A 282 -5.38 -21.05 12.59
C ARG A 282 -5.97 -21.84 13.73
N TYR A 283 -5.37 -22.97 14.01
CA TYR A 283 -5.71 -23.83 15.14
C TYR A 283 -4.47 -24.10 16.01
N LEU A 284 -4.54 -23.68 17.27
CA LEU A 284 -3.54 -23.98 18.28
C LEU A 284 -3.85 -25.33 18.93
N LEU A 285 -3.06 -26.34 18.61
CA LEU A 285 -3.19 -27.67 19.18
C LEU A 285 -2.51 -27.73 20.56
N LYS A 286 -2.77 -28.82 21.30
CA LYS A 286 -2.11 -29.07 22.59
C LYS A 286 -0.59 -29.19 22.40
N LYS A 287 0.18 -28.88 23.48
CA LYS A 287 1.66 -28.95 23.53
C LYS A 287 2.34 -27.98 22.55
N GLY A 288 1.79 -26.77 22.33
CA GLY A 288 2.42 -25.75 21.50
C GLY A 288 2.41 -26.00 19.99
N ARG A 289 1.69 -27.02 19.52
CA ARG A 289 1.55 -27.29 18.08
C ARG A 289 0.59 -26.31 17.41
N LEU A 290 0.84 -25.99 16.16
CA LEU A 290 0.08 -25.05 15.37
C LEU A 290 -0.29 -25.66 14.02
N PHE A 291 -1.50 -25.44 13.56
CA PHE A 291 -1.91 -25.59 12.18
C PHE A 291 -2.47 -24.27 11.68
N ALA A 292 -2.04 -23.82 10.48
CA ALA A 292 -2.58 -22.64 9.84
C ALA A 292 -2.76 -22.88 8.33
N ILE A 293 -3.81 -22.31 7.77
CA ILE A 293 -4.07 -22.28 6.34
C ILE A 293 -4.50 -20.87 5.93
N ASN A 294 -3.97 -20.39 4.82
CA ASN A 294 -4.38 -19.14 4.18
C ASN A 294 -4.75 -19.41 2.72
N VAL A 295 -5.86 -18.84 2.26
CA VAL A 295 -6.35 -18.94 0.89
C VAL A 295 -6.67 -17.55 0.38
N VAL A 296 -5.98 -17.12 -0.68
CA VAL A 296 -6.18 -15.81 -1.30
C VAL A 296 -6.62 -15.99 -2.75
N ASN A 297 -7.75 -15.38 -3.10
CA ASN A 297 -8.21 -15.24 -4.47
C ASN A 297 -8.16 -13.78 -4.87
N THR A 298 -7.55 -13.49 -6.00
CA THR A 298 -7.44 -12.12 -6.53
C THR A 298 -7.91 -12.08 -7.98
N PHE A 299 -8.77 -11.13 -8.28
CA PHE A 299 -9.26 -10.81 -9.61
C PHE A 299 -8.82 -9.39 -9.95
N GLY A 300 -8.15 -9.22 -11.06
CA GLY A 300 -7.68 -7.92 -11.55
C GLY A 300 -8.18 -7.65 -12.95
N ASN A 301 -8.53 -6.41 -13.20
CA ASN A 301 -8.82 -5.89 -14.52
C ASN A 301 -8.13 -4.54 -14.66
N SER A 302 -7.38 -4.35 -15.73
CA SER A 302 -6.72 -3.06 -15.97
C SER A 302 -6.70 -2.73 -17.45
N TYR A 303 -6.70 -1.45 -17.76
CA TYR A 303 -6.39 -0.95 -19.08
C TYR A 303 -5.41 0.21 -19.02
N SER A 304 -4.66 0.38 -20.10
CA SER A 304 -3.81 1.52 -20.37
C SER A 304 -4.02 1.97 -21.80
N ASP A 305 -4.45 3.19 -22.01
CA ASP A 305 -4.68 3.82 -23.32
C ASP A 305 -3.74 5.04 -23.43
N SER A 306 -2.77 4.95 -24.34
CA SER A 306 -1.76 5.98 -24.57
C SER A 306 -1.86 6.51 -25.98
N LYS A 307 -1.99 7.82 -26.10
CA LYS A 307 -1.97 8.55 -27.37
C LYS A 307 -0.81 9.53 -27.34
N GLN A 308 0.03 9.46 -28.35
CA GLN A 308 1.17 10.34 -28.52
C GLN A 308 1.19 10.89 -29.93
N SER A 309 1.45 12.17 -30.04
CA SER A 309 1.70 12.82 -31.34
C SER A 309 2.96 13.65 -31.27
N MET A 310 3.63 13.73 -32.38
CA MET A 310 4.76 14.63 -32.61
C MET A 310 4.67 15.20 -34.03
N LEU A 311 4.77 16.52 -34.13
CA LEU A 311 4.81 17.26 -35.36
C LEU A 311 6.13 18.03 -35.38
N SER A 312 6.85 17.98 -36.50
CA SER A 312 8.09 18.72 -36.71
C SER A 312 7.82 19.87 -37.66
N GLU A 313 8.15 21.08 -37.23
CA GLU A 313 8.15 22.27 -38.12
C GLU A 313 9.42 22.28 -38.97
N ASN A 314 9.30 22.44 -40.26
CA ASN A 314 10.42 22.62 -41.20
C ASN A 314 11.13 21.38 -41.74
N THR A 315 10.52 20.26 -41.84
CA THR A 315 11.18 19.13 -42.48
C THR A 315 10.54 18.78 -43.80
N GLY A 316 11.29 18.90 -44.88
CA GLY A 316 11.03 18.13 -46.09
C GLY A 316 11.16 16.62 -45.85
N ASN A 317 11.47 16.21 -44.65
CA ASN A 317 11.63 14.83 -44.20
C ASN A 317 10.69 14.57 -43.03
N ASN A 318 9.52 13.94 -43.30
CA ASN A 318 8.48 13.63 -42.33
C ASN A 318 8.82 12.45 -41.40
N ASP A 319 10.10 12.09 -41.27
CA ASP A 319 10.53 10.91 -40.51
C ASP A 319 10.33 11.07 -38.99
N TYR A 320 10.18 12.29 -38.48
CA TYR A 320 9.94 12.60 -37.09
C TYR A 320 8.47 12.85 -36.74
N ASP A 321 7.61 12.93 -37.76
CA ASP A 321 6.16 13.11 -37.51
C ASP A 321 5.50 11.79 -37.28
N TYR A 322 4.80 11.65 -36.16
CA TYR A 322 4.05 10.44 -35.83
C TYR A 322 2.82 10.71 -34.97
N ASN A 323 1.84 9.85 -35.14
CA ASN A 323 0.76 9.64 -34.19
C ASN A 323 0.78 8.18 -33.76
N LEU A 324 0.89 7.95 -32.47
CA LEU A 324 0.87 6.62 -31.88
C LEU A 324 -0.32 6.49 -30.95
N HIS A 325 -1.13 5.48 -31.19
CA HIS A 325 -2.17 5.06 -30.25
C HIS A 325 -1.87 3.63 -29.81
N SER A 326 -1.64 3.45 -28.53
CA SER A 326 -1.39 2.14 -27.92
C SER A 326 -2.42 1.91 -26.83
N ARG A 327 -3.06 0.74 -26.87
CA ARG A 327 -3.97 0.31 -25.82
C ARG A 327 -3.63 -1.12 -25.39
N VAL A 328 -3.59 -1.31 -24.09
CA VAL A 328 -3.38 -2.60 -23.46
C VAL A 328 -4.51 -2.84 -22.46
N ASP A 329 -5.22 -3.94 -22.62
CA ASP A 329 -6.24 -4.41 -21.69
C ASP A 329 -5.75 -5.72 -21.06
N ASN A 330 -5.86 -5.84 -19.75
CA ASN A 330 -5.43 -7.00 -18.97
C ASN A 330 -6.55 -7.49 -18.06
N ASP A 331 -6.76 -8.80 -18.08
CA ASP A 331 -7.55 -9.51 -17.08
C ASP A 331 -6.65 -10.51 -16.36
N SER A 332 -6.62 -10.46 -15.04
CA SER A 332 -5.79 -11.31 -14.21
C SER A 332 -6.60 -12.06 -13.16
N TYR A 333 -6.18 -13.28 -12.90
CA TYR A 333 -6.68 -14.10 -11.82
C TYR A 333 -5.53 -14.74 -11.08
N SER A 334 -5.59 -14.75 -9.74
CA SER A 334 -4.61 -15.40 -8.90
C SER A 334 -5.31 -16.19 -7.79
N PHE A 335 -4.90 -17.43 -7.61
CA PHE A 335 -5.28 -18.28 -6.50
C PHE A 335 -4.01 -18.72 -5.77
N ILE A 336 -3.92 -18.41 -4.48
CA ILE A 336 -2.79 -18.76 -3.64
C ILE A 336 -3.31 -19.47 -2.40
N THR A 337 -2.72 -20.61 -2.05
CA THR A 337 -2.97 -21.27 -0.78
C THR A 337 -1.68 -21.66 -0.10
N ASN A 338 -1.59 -21.40 1.20
CA ASN A 338 -0.49 -21.80 2.07
C ASN A 338 -1.05 -22.62 3.23
N ALA A 339 -0.43 -23.76 3.53
CA ALA A 339 -0.73 -24.55 4.70
C ALA A 339 0.55 -24.80 5.48
N VAL A 340 0.50 -24.64 6.81
CA VAL A 340 1.66 -24.79 7.71
C VAL A 340 1.24 -25.61 8.92
N TYR A 341 2.08 -26.55 9.28
CA TYR A 341 2.04 -27.26 10.57
C TYR A 341 3.37 -27.02 11.29
N ALA A 342 3.28 -26.57 12.55
CA ALA A 342 4.45 -26.39 13.39
C ALA A 342 4.30 -27.18 14.70
N SER A 343 5.39 -27.74 15.19
CA SER A 343 5.41 -28.55 16.43
C SER A 343 6.75 -28.38 17.17
N PRO A 344 6.72 -28.16 18.48
CA PRO A 344 7.95 -28.29 19.28
C PRO A 344 8.53 -29.69 19.12
N LEU A 345 9.83 -29.78 18.89
CA LEU A 345 10.55 -31.05 18.73
C LEU A 345 12.00 -30.88 19.24
N TRP A 346 12.44 -31.75 20.14
CA TRP A 346 13.82 -31.84 20.67
C TRP A 346 14.43 -30.52 21.17
N GLY A 347 13.62 -29.69 21.83
CA GLY A 347 14.08 -28.40 22.35
C GLY A 347 14.02 -27.24 21.34
N GLY A 348 13.69 -27.53 20.06
CA GLY A 348 13.45 -26.55 19.01
C GLY A 348 12.01 -26.59 18.50
N SER A 349 11.77 -26.03 17.32
CA SER A 349 10.49 -26.01 16.61
C SER A 349 10.67 -26.58 15.20
N LEU A 350 9.88 -27.56 14.83
CA LEU A 350 9.78 -28.09 13.48
C LEU A 350 8.57 -27.49 12.79
N SER A 351 8.77 -26.86 11.64
CA SER A 351 7.71 -26.36 10.75
C SER A 351 7.75 -27.10 9.42
N VAL A 352 6.59 -27.57 8.98
CA VAL A 352 6.37 -28.19 7.66
C VAL A 352 5.24 -27.42 6.97
N GLY A 353 5.47 -27.04 5.73
CA GLY A 353 4.47 -26.28 4.99
C GLY A 353 4.41 -26.61 3.51
N SER A 354 3.35 -26.16 2.89
CA SER A 354 3.11 -26.29 1.45
C SER A 354 2.45 -25.02 0.93
N ARG A 355 2.88 -24.58 -0.24
CA ARG A 355 2.30 -23.48 -1.00
C ARG A 355 1.91 -23.95 -2.39
N TYR A 356 0.71 -23.61 -2.79
CA TYR A 356 0.26 -23.72 -4.17
C TYR A 356 -0.12 -22.32 -4.66
N GLU A 357 0.32 -21.97 -5.85
CA GLU A 357 0.04 -20.71 -6.50
C GLU A 357 -0.30 -20.94 -7.96
N TYR A 358 -1.45 -20.42 -8.38
CA TYR A 358 -1.89 -20.37 -9.77
C TYR A 358 -2.14 -18.91 -10.14
N LYS A 359 -1.55 -18.48 -11.25
CA LYS A 359 -1.76 -17.15 -11.83
C LYS A 359 -2.10 -17.29 -13.30
N GLN A 360 -3.07 -16.51 -13.72
CA GLN A 360 -3.47 -16.36 -15.13
C GLN A 360 -3.50 -14.88 -15.47
N LEU A 361 -2.93 -14.53 -16.61
CA LEU A 361 -2.99 -13.20 -17.19
C LEU A 361 -3.41 -13.31 -18.64
N ASN A 362 -4.51 -12.64 -18.98
CA ASN A 362 -4.97 -12.45 -20.35
C ASN A 362 -4.67 -11.00 -20.73
N GLN A 363 -3.91 -10.80 -21.77
CA GLN A 363 -3.54 -9.48 -22.25
C GLN A 363 -3.93 -9.32 -23.71
N THR A 364 -4.61 -8.22 -24.02
CA THR A 364 -4.87 -7.78 -25.37
C THR A 364 -4.17 -6.46 -25.60
N SER A 365 -3.38 -6.36 -26.65
CA SER A 365 -2.68 -5.14 -27.01
C SER A 365 -3.07 -4.68 -28.40
N PHE A 366 -3.16 -3.38 -28.56
CA PHE A 366 -3.41 -2.70 -29.82
C PHE A 366 -2.40 -1.56 -29.95
N ASN A 367 -1.72 -1.50 -31.10
CA ASN A 367 -0.82 -0.41 -31.42
C ASN A 367 -1.13 0.05 -32.84
N ASN A 368 -1.31 1.34 -33.00
CA ASN A 368 -1.48 1.99 -34.28
C ASN A 368 -0.50 3.16 -34.39
N LYS A 369 0.36 3.13 -35.40
CA LYS A 369 1.26 4.22 -35.74
C LYS A 369 0.82 4.84 -37.06
N TYR A 370 0.50 6.12 -37.05
CA TYR A 370 0.08 6.89 -38.19
C TYR A 370 1.09 7.99 -38.50
N LYS A 371 1.55 8.04 -39.73
CA LYS A 371 2.36 9.16 -40.29
C LYS A 371 1.45 10.07 -41.10
N PRO A 372 1.15 11.31 -40.67
CA PRO A 372 0.14 12.15 -41.32
C PRO A 372 0.46 12.55 -42.76
N TYR A 373 1.70 12.43 -43.19
CA TYR A 373 2.18 12.92 -44.50
C TYR A 373 2.67 11.82 -45.47
N SER A 374 2.75 10.58 -45.05
CA SER A 374 3.02 9.46 -45.95
C SER A 374 1.71 8.75 -46.29
N HIS A 375 1.45 8.54 -47.58
CA HIS A 375 0.28 7.86 -48.09
C HIS A 375 -0.03 6.59 -47.28
N ASN A 376 -1.05 6.65 -46.39
CA ASN A 376 -1.86 5.56 -45.85
C ASN A 376 -1.16 4.29 -45.33
N GLU A 377 0.04 4.35 -44.81
CA GLU A 377 0.60 3.19 -44.08
C GLU A 377 0.15 3.16 -42.63
N PHE A 378 -0.97 2.51 -42.38
CA PHE A 378 -1.38 2.11 -41.06
C PHE A 378 -0.60 0.85 -40.64
N LEU A 379 0.36 1.00 -39.75
CA LEU A 379 0.91 -0.15 -39.03
C LEU A 379 -0.04 -0.45 -37.86
N ASN A 380 -0.98 -1.33 -38.09
CA ASN A 380 -1.84 -1.85 -37.04
C ASN A 380 -1.24 -3.17 -36.53
N THR A 381 -0.69 -3.15 -35.33
CA THR A 381 -0.20 -4.35 -34.67
C THR A 381 -1.00 -4.57 -33.41
N GLY A 382 -1.69 -5.68 -33.33
CA GLY A 382 -2.44 -6.09 -32.14
C GLY A 382 -2.23 -7.56 -31.87
N GLY A 383 -2.37 -7.95 -30.65
CA GLY A 383 -2.24 -9.33 -30.22
C GLY A 383 -2.96 -9.59 -28.89
N SER A 384 -3.35 -10.84 -28.70
CA SER A 384 -3.88 -11.33 -27.43
C SER A 384 -2.96 -12.40 -26.88
N TRP A 385 -2.61 -12.30 -25.62
CA TRP A 385 -1.68 -13.20 -24.94
C TRP A 385 -2.35 -13.74 -23.66
N THR A 386 -2.18 -15.03 -23.42
CA THR A 386 -2.59 -15.67 -22.17
C THR A 386 -1.37 -16.29 -21.50
N TRP A 387 -1.13 -15.94 -20.25
CA TRP A 387 -0.06 -16.48 -19.42
C TRP A 387 -0.66 -17.24 -18.25
N ASN A 388 -0.21 -18.48 -18.05
CA ASN A 388 -0.56 -19.29 -16.90
C ASN A 388 0.72 -19.64 -16.15
N ILE A 389 0.77 -19.30 -14.86
CA ILE A 389 1.88 -19.65 -13.99
C ILE A 389 1.32 -20.53 -12.87
N VAL A 390 1.89 -21.73 -12.74
CA VAL A 390 1.60 -22.64 -11.63
C VAL A 390 2.89 -22.84 -10.86
N CYS A 391 2.84 -22.54 -9.58
CA CYS A 391 3.97 -22.74 -8.67
C CYS A 391 3.49 -23.54 -7.46
N SER A 392 4.20 -24.60 -7.10
CA SER A 392 3.98 -25.35 -5.87
C SER A 392 5.29 -25.59 -5.17
N GLY A 393 5.30 -25.46 -3.84
CA GLY A 393 6.49 -25.69 -3.02
C GLY A 393 6.12 -26.31 -1.69
N CYS A 394 6.99 -27.15 -1.18
CA CYS A 394 6.95 -27.65 0.18
C CYS A 394 8.25 -27.27 0.89
N TRP A 395 8.18 -26.96 2.18
CA TRP A 395 9.35 -26.67 2.98
C TRP A 395 9.29 -27.38 4.32
N ILE A 396 10.47 -27.63 4.85
CA ILE A 396 10.66 -28.16 6.20
C ILE A 396 11.71 -27.28 6.84
N GLU A 397 11.44 -26.80 8.03
CA GLU A 397 12.34 -25.98 8.81
C GLU A 397 12.42 -26.52 10.23
N TYR A 398 13.62 -26.53 10.79
CA TYR A 398 13.86 -26.80 12.20
C TYR A 398 14.73 -25.66 12.78
N ILE A 399 14.22 -25.03 13.86
CA ILE A 399 14.86 -23.93 14.59
C ILE A 399 15.06 -24.30 16.05
#